data_88c9b9a49516e2d0a2dfb3cb688c1c2d
#
_entry.id   88c9b9a49516e2d0a2dfb3cb688c1c2d
#
_cell.length_a   1.000
_cell.length_b   1.000
_cell.length_c   1.000
_cell.angle_alpha   90.00
_cell.angle_beta   90.00
_cell.angle_gamma   90.00
#
_symmetry.space_group_name_H-M   'P 1'
#
loop_
_entity.id
_entity.type
_entity.pdbx_description
1 polymer ?
#
loop_
_entity_poly.entity_id
_entity_poly.type
_entity_poly.pdbx_seq_one_letter_code
_entity_poly.pdbx_strand_id
1 'polypeptide(L)'
;MAGVDLTYPEVGATRGPLPGGYQHVRAGAVIGHGRARFEEAGDAVLHWGMQRGAGVLVRADGDVATVGAEVSVGLWPLRAPCRVVYVLEEDDRRGFAYGTLPGHPETGEELFAVRYDPADGAVYAEVTAFSRHATWWSRLGGPLTRLAQRIITRRYLKAV
;
A
#
# COMPACT_ATOMS: atom_id res chain seq x y z
N MET A 1 -12.95 -22.13 8.67
CA MET A 1 -11.52 -22.09 9.09
C MET A 1 -11.19 -20.68 9.55
N ALA A 2 -10.66 -20.53 10.73
CA ALA A 2 -10.07 -19.27 11.12
C ALA A 2 -8.84 -19.01 10.25
N GLY A 3 -8.83 -17.94 9.48
CA GLY A 3 -7.65 -17.54 8.73
C GLY A 3 -6.53 -17.12 9.67
N VAL A 4 -5.31 -17.03 9.15
CA VAL A 4 -4.16 -16.53 9.91
C VAL A 4 -4.41 -15.06 10.24
N ASP A 5 -4.16 -14.65 11.49
CA ASP A 5 -4.39 -13.28 11.93
C ASP A 5 -3.34 -12.30 11.39
N LEU A 6 -3.76 -11.05 11.21
CA LEU A 6 -2.85 -9.94 10.94
C LEU A 6 -1.87 -9.78 12.12
N THR A 7 -0.68 -9.28 11.85
CA THR A 7 0.41 -9.18 12.83
C THR A 7 0.35 -7.95 13.72
N TYR A 8 -0.64 -7.07 13.53
CA TYR A 8 -0.81 -5.82 14.26
C TYR A 8 -2.29 -5.61 14.64
N PRO A 9 -2.59 -4.90 15.74
CA PRO A 9 -3.97 -4.72 16.22
C PRO A 9 -4.72 -3.53 15.60
N GLU A 10 -4.01 -2.51 15.09
CA GLU A 10 -4.62 -1.25 14.63
C GLU A 10 -5.13 -1.33 13.20
N VAL A 11 -5.88 -2.36 12.89
CA VAL A 11 -6.41 -2.63 11.54
C VAL A 11 -7.32 -1.49 11.07
N GLY A 12 -7.04 -0.95 9.88
CA GLY A 12 -7.78 0.17 9.31
C GLY A 12 -7.24 1.55 9.69
N ALA A 13 -6.20 1.64 10.51
CA ALA A 13 -5.69 2.93 11.00
C ALA A 13 -5.07 3.83 9.90
N THR A 14 -4.74 3.29 8.73
CA THR A 14 -4.30 4.13 7.59
C THR A 14 -5.39 5.08 7.07
N ARG A 15 -6.64 4.89 7.48
CA ARG A 15 -7.75 5.81 7.15
C ARG A 15 -7.74 7.11 7.96
N GLY A 16 -7.03 7.16 9.06
CA GLY A 16 -7.07 8.27 10.01
C GLY A 16 -5.70 8.57 10.60
N PRO A 17 -5.66 9.05 11.85
CA PRO A 17 -4.41 9.26 12.56
C PRO A 17 -3.61 7.96 12.65
N LEU A 18 -2.34 8.02 12.29
CA LEU A 18 -1.49 6.84 12.34
C LEU A 18 -1.09 6.52 13.80
N PRO A 19 -1.07 5.23 14.17
CA PRO A 19 -0.78 4.85 15.55
C PRO A 19 0.67 5.11 15.94
N GLY A 20 0.91 5.41 17.20
CA GLY A 20 2.26 5.54 17.76
C GLY A 20 3.00 4.22 17.80
N GLY A 21 4.33 4.28 17.93
CA GLY A 21 5.18 3.08 18.01
C GLY A 21 5.58 2.47 16.68
N TYR A 22 5.23 3.12 15.58
CA TYR A 22 5.56 2.71 14.21
C TYR A 22 6.28 3.83 13.47
N GLN A 23 7.00 3.48 12.42
CA GLN A 23 7.43 4.44 11.41
C GLN A 23 6.24 4.81 10.54
N HIS A 24 6.11 6.07 10.18
CA HIS A 24 5.01 6.58 9.37
C HIS A 24 5.51 7.00 7.99
N VAL A 25 4.74 6.66 6.96
CA VAL A 25 4.91 7.15 5.60
C VAL A 25 3.63 7.87 5.18
N ARG A 26 3.76 9.10 4.73
CA ARG A 26 2.71 9.84 4.02
C ARG A 26 3.36 10.48 2.81
N ALA A 27 3.03 10.00 1.63
CA ALA A 27 3.60 10.49 0.39
C ALA A 27 2.50 10.68 -0.65
N GLY A 28 2.67 11.67 -1.50
CA GLY A 28 1.73 11.94 -2.58
C GLY A 28 2.40 12.67 -3.72
N ALA A 29 1.85 12.54 -4.91
CA ALA A 29 2.30 13.23 -6.11
C ALA A 29 1.14 13.48 -7.05
N VAL A 30 1.15 14.61 -7.75
CA VAL A 30 0.22 14.88 -8.85
C VAL A 30 0.59 13.98 -10.04
N ILE A 31 -0.37 13.20 -10.51
CA ILE A 31 -0.18 12.27 -11.64
C ILE A 31 -0.98 12.66 -12.88
N GLY A 32 -1.72 13.73 -12.83
CA GLY A 32 -2.52 14.23 -13.94
C GLY A 32 -3.66 15.12 -13.49
N HIS A 33 -4.61 15.33 -14.40
CA HIS A 33 -5.78 16.17 -14.19
C HIS A 33 -7.00 15.55 -14.87
N GLY A 34 -8.16 15.77 -14.29
CA GLY A 34 -9.44 15.40 -14.86
C GLY A 34 -9.99 14.07 -14.34
N ARG A 35 -11.31 13.95 -14.43
CA ARG A 35 -12.06 12.79 -13.94
C ARG A 35 -11.66 11.50 -14.65
N ALA A 36 -11.45 11.55 -15.97
CA ALA A 36 -11.03 10.38 -16.74
C ALA A 36 -9.68 9.83 -16.27
N ARG A 37 -8.73 10.72 -15.95
CA ARG A 37 -7.43 10.31 -15.40
C ARG A 37 -7.57 9.69 -14.03
N PHE A 38 -8.43 10.24 -13.18
CA PHE A 38 -8.74 9.68 -11.86
C PHE A 38 -9.29 8.26 -11.98
N GLU A 39 -10.25 8.04 -12.87
CA GLU A 39 -10.87 6.72 -13.06
C GLU A 39 -9.86 5.69 -13.58
N GLU A 40 -9.06 6.07 -14.57
CA GLU A 40 -8.00 5.22 -15.11
C GLU A 40 -6.99 4.81 -14.03
N ALA A 41 -6.49 5.79 -13.29
CA ALA A 41 -5.51 5.54 -12.23
C ALA A 41 -6.11 4.75 -11.06
N GLY A 42 -7.36 5.03 -10.69
CA GLY A 42 -8.08 4.30 -9.66
C GLY A 42 -8.28 2.82 -10.03
N ASP A 43 -8.64 2.53 -11.27
CA ASP A 43 -8.73 1.17 -11.77
C ASP A 43 -7.36 0.48 -11.74
N ALA A 44 -6.32 1.16 -12.16
CA ALA A 44 -4.96 0.62 -12.12
C ALA A 44 -4.52 0.26 -10.70
N VAL A 45 -4.80 1.12 -9.72
CA VAL A 45 -4.48 0.85 -8.30
C VAL A 45 -5.19 -0.41 -7.81
N LEU A 46 -6.48 -0.55 -8.08
CA LEU A 46 -7.27 -1.70 -7.66
C LEU A 46 -6.85 -3.00 -8.34
N HIS A 47 -6.16 -2.92 -9.49
CA HIS A 47 -5.57 -4.05 -10.21
C HIS A 47 -4.08 -4.26 -9.91
N TRP A 48 -3.61 -3.84 -8.73
CA TRP A 48 -2.22 -3.98 -8.29
C TRP A 48 -1.22 -3.15 -9.12
N GLY A 49 -1.70 -2.08 -9.76
CA GLY A 49 -0.90 -1.29 -10.69
C GLY A 49 0.30 -0.58 -10.05
N MET A 50 0.17 -0.12 -8.81
CA MET A 50 1.30 0.50 -8.11
C MET A 50 2.42 -0.51 -7.87
N GLN A 51 2.09 -1.70 -7.39
CA GLN A 51 3.04 -2.77 -7.12
C GLN A 51 3.71 -3.25 -8.41
N ARG A 52 2.92 -3.60 -9.41
CA ARG A 52 3.44 -4.11 -10.68
C ARG A 52 4.25 -3.06 -11.43
N GLY A 53 3.76 -1.83 -11.50
CA GLY A 53 4.46 -0.73 -12.15
C GLY A 53 5.76 -0.31 -11.43
N ALA A 54 5.86 -0.58 -10.14
CA ALA A 54 7.08 -0.34 -9.36
C ALA A 54 8.11 -1.47 -9.49
N GLY A 55 7.78 -2.56 -10.20
CA GLY A 55 8.64 -3.72 -10.36
C GLY A 55 8.56 -4.75 -9.23
N VAL A 56 7.55 -4.62 -8.38
CA VAL A 56 7.27 -5.57 -7.30
C VAL A 56 6.53 -6.78 -7.87
N LEU A 57 6.98 -7.98 -7.51
CA LEU A 57 6.29 -9.21 -7.87
C LEU A 57 5.01 -9.33 -7.04
N VAL A 58 3.90 -9.63 -7.71
CA VAL A 58 2.58 -9.75 -7.08
C VAL A 58 2.00 -11.12 -7.36
N ARG A 59 1.62 -11.82 -6.30
CA ARG A 59 0.79 -13.03 -6.34
C ARG A 59 -0.42 -12.80 -5.47
N ALA A 60 -1.56 -12.60 -6.07
CA ALA A 60 -2.80 -12.27 -5.39
C ALA A 60 -3.90 -13.29 -5.69
N ASP A 61 -4.88 -13.37 -4.79
CA ASP A 61 -6.08 -14.21 -4.91
C ASP A 61 -7.10 -13.64 -5.92
N GLY A 62 -6.66 -12.90 -6.90
CA GLY A 62 -7.51 -12.33 -7.92
C GLY A 62 -6.88 -11.11 -8.58
N ASP A 63 -7.51 -10.67 -9.66
CA ASP A 63 -7.01 -9.54 -10.46
C ASP A 63 -7.33 -8.19 -9.83
N VAL A 64 -8.31 -8.14 -8.93
CA VAL A 64 -8.78 -6.92 -8.27
C VAL A 64 -8.62 -7.04 -6.76
N ALA A 65 -8.13 -6.00 -6.12
CA ALA A 65 -8.03 -5.92 -4.66
C ALA A 65 -9.44 -5.94 -4.05
N THR A 66 -9.74 -6.97 -3.28
CA THR A 66 -11.00 -7.14 -2.55
C THR A 66 -10.71 -7.42 -1.08
N VAL A 67 -11.60 -6.99 -0.18
CA VAL A 67 -11.43 -7.21 1.26
C VAL A 67 -11.29 -8.71 1.55
N GLY A 68 -10.26 -9.05 2.31
CA GLY A 68 -9.95 -10.44 2.66
C GLY A 68 -9.05 -11.16 1.67
N ALA A 69 -8.83 -10.63 0.47
CA ALA A 69 -7.92 -11.23 -0.50
C ALA A 69 -6.49 -11.23 0.05
N GLU A 70 -5.83 -12.36 -0.06
CA GLU A 70 -4.43 -12.48 0.31
C GLU A 70 -3.54 -12.22 -0.90
N VAL A 71 -2.43 -11.54 -0.66
CA VAL A 71 -1.46 -11.18 -1.67
C VAL A 71 -0.05 -11.34 -1.12
N SER A 72 0.84 -11.90 -1.90
CA SER A 72 2.27 -11.92 -1.61
C SER A 72 2.96 -10.93 -2.53
N VAL A 73 3.61 -9.95 -1.94
CA VAL A 73 4.38 -8.93 -2.66
C VAL A 73 5.86 -9.09 -2.34
N GLY A 74 6.73 -8.72 -3.26
CA GLY A 74 8.14 -8.79 -2.96
C GLY A 74 9.07 -8.54 -4.11
N LEU A 75 10.33 -8.38 -3.73
CA LEU A 75 11.48 -8.39 -4.63
C LEU A 75 12.24 -9.68 -4.36
N TRP A 76 12.38 -10.53 -5.39
CA TRP A 76 13.05 -11.82 -5.23
C TRP A 76 14.42 -11.66 -4.53
N PRO A 77 14.80 -12.50 -3.57
CA PRO A 77 14.09 -13.71 -3.08
C PRO A 77 13.06 -13.44 -1.96
N LEU A 78 12.85 -12.19 -1.56
CA LEU A 78 11.98 -11.82 -0.46
C LEU A 78 10.52 -11.81 -0.88
N ARG A 79 9.66 -12.41 -0.06
CA ARG A 79 8.21 -12.38 -0.19
C ARG A 79 7.58 -11.85 1.09
N ALA A 80 6.59 -11.01 0.91
CA ALA A 80 5.91 -10.36 2.01
C ALA A 80 4.40 -10.64 1.91
N PRO A 81 3.87 -11.57 2.74
CA PRO A 81 2.45 -11.90 2.70
C PRO A 81 1.62 -10.81 3.38
N CYS A 82 0.54 -10.44 2.72
CA CYS A 82 -0.40 -9.40 3.17
C CYS A 82 -1.84 -9.85 2.92
N ARG A 83 -2.79 -9.17 3.58
CA ARG A 83 -4.23 -9.32 3.32
C ARG A 83 -4.86 -7.96 3.17
N VAL A 84 -5.72 -7.80 2.17
CA VAL A 84 -6.49 -6.57 1.97
C VAL A 84 -7.47 -6.38 3.14
N VAL A 85 -7.38 -5.24 3.82
CA VAL A 85 -8.20 -4.95 5.01
C VAL A 85 -9.35 -4.02 4.72
N TYR A 86 -9.23 -3.14 3.73
CA TYR A 86 -10.35 -2.35 3.22
C TYR A 86 -10.08 -1.90 1.78
N VAL A 87 -11.16 -1.55 1.09
CA VAL A 87 -11.16 -0.97 -0.26
C VAL A 87 -11.88 0.36 -0.22
N LEU A 88 -11.36 1.38 -0.91
CA LEU A 88 -11.98 2.68 -1.10
C LEU A 88 -12.56 2.76 -2.51
N GLU A 89 -13.85 2.99 -2.62
CA GLU A 89 -14.56 3.25 -3.88
C GLU A 89 -15.47 4.46 -3.69
N GLU A 90 -14.87 5.58 -3.32
CA GLU A 90 -15.54 6.85 -3.11
C GLU A 90 -15.54 7.67 -4.42
N ASP A 91 -16.39 8.71 -4.49
CA ASP A 91 -16.50 9.56 -5.68
C ASP A 91 -15.18 10.22 -6.06
N ASP A 92 -14.39 10.62 -5.07
CA ASP A 92 -13.14 11.35 -5.26
C ASP A 92 -11.90 10.62 -4.73
N ARG A 93 -12.03 9.37 -4.31
CA ARG A 93 -10.91 8.58 -3.79
C ARG A 93 -11.12 7.10 -4.04
N ARG A 94 -10.13 6.44 -4.64
CA ARG A 94 -10.14 5.00 -4.92
C ARG A 94 -8.83 4.38 -4.51
N GLY A 95 -8.89 3.20 -3.92
CA GLY A 95 -7.70 2.49 -3.50
C GLY A 95 -8.00 1.35 -2.54
N PHE A 96 -6.96 0.85 -1.92
CA PHE A 96 -7.08 -0.22 -0.94
C PHE A 96 -5.92 -0.17 0.04
N ALA A 97 -6.10 -0.78 1.20
CA ALA A 97 -5.02 -1.04 2.14
C ALA A 97 -4.85 -2.53 2.36
N TYR A 98 -3.61 -2.95 2.52
CA TYR A 98 -3.31 -4.28 3.01
C TYR A 98 -2.51 -4.23 4.31
N GLY A 99 -2.69 -5.27 5.12
CA GLY A 99 -1.96 -5.45 6.35
C GLY A 99 -1.10 -6.69 6.31
N THR A 100 -0.05 -6.69 7.11
CA THR A 100 0.94 -7.77 7.14
C THR A 100 0.43 -9.04 7.82
N LEU A 101 0.79 -10.16 7.22
CA LEU A 101 0.58 -11.51 7.76
C LEU A 101 1.89 -12.08 8.34
N PRO A 102 1.82 -13.15 9.17
CA PRO A 102 3.03 -13.79 9.65
C PRO A 102 3.98 -14.21 8.53
N GLY A 103 5.27 -13.97 8.72
CA GLY A 103 6.29 -14.18 7.70
C GLY A 103 6.71 -12.92 6.95
N HIS A 104 5.95 -11.85 7.07
CA HIS A 104 6.34 -10.54 6.55
C HIS A 104 7.51 -9.98 7.36
N PRO A 105 8.55 -9.39 6.73
CA PRO A 105 9.69 -8.79 7.45
C PRO A 105 9.32 -7.55 8.26
N GLU A 106 8.22 -6.89 7.91
CA GLU A 106 7.66 -5.76 8.64
C GLU A 106 6.31 -6.14 9.27
N THR A 107 5.84 -5.34 10.24
CA THR A 107 4.48 -5.44 10.74
C THR A 107 3.79 -4.08 10.65
N GLY A 108 2.59 -4.04 10.09
CA GLY A 108 1.83 -2.81 9.88
C GLY A 108 0.88 -2.86 8.70
N GLU A 109 0.49 -1.67 8.24
CA GLU A 109 -0.52 -1.49 7.20
C GLU A 109 -0.09 -0.43 6.20
N GLU A 110 -0.45 -0.61 4.94
CA GLU A 110 -0.15 0.33 3.86
C GLU A 110 -1.35 0.56 2.97
N LEU A 111 -1.67 1.82 2.75
CA LEU A 111 -2.74 2.30 1.88
C LEU A 111 -2.15 2.82 0.57
N PHE A 112 -2.72 2.37 -0.53
CA PHE A 112 -2.46 2.84 -1.89
C PHE A 112 -3.73 3.44 -2.45
N ALA A 113 -3.70 4.71 -2.82
CA ALA A 113 -4.90 5.40 -3.28
C ALA A 113 -4.61 6.42 -4.38
N VAL A 114 -5.65 6.75 -5.11
CA VAL A 114 -5.72 7.88 -6.02
C VAL A 114 -6.84 8.80 -5.53
N ARG A 115 -6.56 10.09 -5.48
CA ARG A 115 -7.51 11.11 -5.05
C ARG A 115 -7.71 12.16 -6.15
N TYR A 116 -8.96 12.54 -6.36
CA TYR A 116 -9.35 13.62 -7.24
C TYR A 116 -9.69 14.87 -6.43
N ASP A 117 -9.15 16.01 -6.80
CA ASP A 117 -9.52 17.27 -6.19
C ASP A 117 -10.48 18.02 -7.14
N PRO A 118 -11.78 18.13 -6.78
CA PRO A 118 -12.75 18.79 -7.66
C PRO A 118 -12.54 20.29 -7.77
N ALA A 119 -11.77 20.92 -6.88
CA ALA A 119 -11.52 22.35 -6.92
C ALA A 119 -10.64 22.77 -8.10
N ASP A 120 -9.64 21.96 -8.46
CA ASP A 120 -8.71 22.24 -9.55
C ASP A 120 -8.58 21.11 -10.58
N GLY A 121 -9.25 19.99 -10.34
CA GLY A 121 -9.19 18.81 -11.20
C GLY A 121 -7.91 17.99 -11.07
N ALA A 122 -7.04 18.30 -10.11
CA ALA A 122 -5.79 17.55 -9.92
C ALA A 122 -6.07 16.12 -9.45
N VAL A 123 -5.26 15.19 -9.94
CA VAL A 123 -5.28 13.78 -9.55
C VAL A 123 -3.97 13.47 -8.83
N TYR A 124 -4.09 12.92 -7.63
CA TYR A 124 -2.95 12.58 -6.76
C TYR A 124 -2.86 11.07 -6.60
N ALA A 125 -1.65 10.53 -6.73
CA ALA A 125 -1.33 9.22 -6.19
C ALA A 125 -0.86 9.39 -4.74
N GLU A 126 -1.31 8.53 -3.84
CA GLU A 126 -1.03 8.61 -2.41
C GLU A 126 -0.61 7.25 -1.86
N VAL A 127 0.39 7.27 -0.99
CA VAL A 127 0.80 6.11 -0.18
C VAL A 127 0.85 6.54 1.28
N THR A 128 0.15 5.80 2.12
CA THR A 128 0.13 6.03 3.57
C THR A 128 0.40 4.71 4.27
N ALA A 129 1.38 4.69 5.17
CA ALA A 129 1.75 3.46 5.87
C ALA A 129 2.20 3.72 7.29
N PHE A 130 2.00 2.73 8.13
CA PHE A 130 2.68 2.60 9.41
C PHE A 130 3.26 1.20 9.50
N SER A 131 4.52 1.11 9.89
CA SER A 131 5.20 -0.18 10.02
C SER A 131 6.34 -0.13 11.02
N ARG A 132 6.69 -1.31 11.52
CA ARG A 132 7.88 -1.54 12.32
C ARG A 132 8.53 -2.85 11.90
N HIS A 133 9.80 -3.03 12.23
CA HIS A 133 10.48 -4.28 11.93
C HIS A 133 9.88 -5.44 12.74
N ALA A 134 9.51 -6.52 12.05
CA ALA A 134 8.96 -7.72 12.66
C ALA A 134 10.06 -8.65 13.21
N THR A 135 11.27 -8.56 12.66
CA THR A 135 12.40 -9.43 12.98
C THR A 135 13.63 -8.63 13.36
N TRP A 136 14.53 -9.24 14.17
CA TRP A 136 15.75 -8.58 14.62
C TRP A 136 16.72 -8.26 13.47
N TRP A 137 16.75 -9.07 12.42
CA TRP A 137 17.61 -8.87 11.25
C TRP A 137 17.10 -7.76 10.34
N SER A 138 15.78 -7.54 10.25
CA SER A 138 15.25 -6.35 9.59
C SER A 138 15.61 -5.07 10.34
N ARG A 139 15.79 -5.12 11.66
CA ARG A 139 16.28 -4.00 12.47
C ARG A 139 17.73 -3.64 12.19
N LEU A 140 18.58 -4.64 11.93
CA LEU A 140 20.01 -4.42 11.61
C LEU A 140 20.22 -3.64 10.32
N GLY A 141 19.30 -3.76 9.37
CA GLY A 141 19.33 -3.01 8.12
C GLY A 141 18.61 -1.65 8.16
N GLY A 142 18.32 -1.09 9.34
CA GLY A 142 17.44 0.06 9.54
C GLY A 142 17.63 1.24 8.58
N PRO A 143 18.83 1.85 8.43
CA PRO A 143 19.05 2.95 7.49
C PRO A 143 18.87 2.55 6.03
N LEU A 144 19.34 1.37 5.64
CA LEU A 144 19.19 0.83 4.28
C LEU A 144 17.73 0.47 3.99
N THR A 145 17.02 -0.06 4.97
CA THR A 145 15.60 -0.39 4.85
C THR A 145 14.77 0.88 4.64
N ARG A 146 15.07 1.96 5.37
CA ARG A 146 14.40 3.26 5.18
C ARG A 146 14.65 3.84 3.80
N LEU A 147 15.87 3.75 3.30
CA LEU A 147 16.21 4.20 1.94
C LEU A 147 15.44 3.38 0.90
N ALA A 148 15.42 2.05 1.06
CA ALA A 148 14.67 1.16 0.18
C ALA A 148 13.16 1.47 0.19
N GLN A 149 12.58 1.73 1.36
CA GLN A 149 11.18 2.16 1.49
C GLN A 149 10.90 3.47 0.76
N ARG A 150 11.80 4.46 0.86
CA ARG A 150 11.65 5.73 0.14
C ARG A 150 11.70 5.53 -1.37
N ILE A 151 12.61 4.70 -1.85
CA ILE A 151 12.75 4.41 -3.28
C ILE A 151 11.51 3.69 -3.80
N ILE A 152 11.03 2.66 -3.10
CA ILE A 152 9.86 1.90 -3.52
C ILE A 152 8.59 2.76 -3.46
N THR A 153 8.44 3.61 -2.45
CA THR A 153 7.32 4.55 -2.35
C THR A 153 7.28 5.50 -3.54
N ARG A 154 8.42 6.05 -3.93
CA ARG A 154 8.50 6.89 -5.13
C ARG A 154 8.12 6.14 -6.40
N ARG A 155 8.52 4.87 -6.51
CA ARG A 155 8.12 4.01 -7.63
C ARG A 155 6.63 3.76 -7.66
N TYR A 156 6.00 3.53 -6.51
CA TYR A 156 4.54 3.39 -6.42
C TYR A 156 3.82 4.64 -6.95
N LEU A 157 4.25 5.83 -6.53
CA LEU A 157 3.63 7.08 -6.96
C LEU A 157 3.76 7.34 -8.46
N LYS A 158 4.78 6.81 -9.11
CA LYS A 158 5.01 6.95 -10.56
C LYS A 158 4.40 5.82 -11.40
N ALA A 159 3.87 4.78 -10.76
CA ALA A 159 3.46 3.56 -11.45
C ALA A 159 2.06 3.62 -12.04
N VAL A 160 1.26 4.59 -11.69
CA VAL A 160 -0.14 4.74 -12.13
C VAL A 160 -0.42 6.11 -12.73
#